data_4e70c80b6177a1ddc641c901915dc3f7
#
_entry.id   4e70c80b6177a1ddc641c901915dc3f7
#
_cell.length_a   1.000
_cell.length_b   1.000
_cell.length_c   1.000
_cell.angle_alpha   90.00
_cell.angle_beta   90.00
_cell.angle_gamma   90.00
#
_symmetry.space_group_name_H-M   'P 1'
#
loop_
_entity.id
_entity.type
_entity.pdbx_description
1 polymer ?
#
loop_
_entity_poly.entity_id
_entity_poly.type
_entity_poly.pdbx_seq_one_letter_code
_entity_poly.pdbx_strand_id
1 'polypeptide(L)'
;MLSFYKEVEVILIDNIYVAFCIDSYNQAISNFITTLSDDLGINLKIHEGITIKNNINGNIVLHYIGIIKEFFAVNDDLYSDSATVMLTTSLNSLKEYISIIDEHILSPVFNDSIIKDIILTYFKNDLNVSKTAKDLYINRNSLLNKFELIYKETGFNLQKFNHACAIYLFVLLKGNKQ
;
A
#
# COMPACT_ATOMS: atom_id res chain seq x y z
N MET A 1 21.94 -6.23 5.85
CA MET A 1 20.69 -6.60 5.13
C MET A 1 20.70 -8.03 4.64
N LEU A 2 21.75 -8.47 3.94
CA LEU A 2 21.82 -9.83 3.35
C LEU A 2 21.90 -10.98 4.38
N SER A 3 22.21 -10.69 5.63
CA SER A 3 22.24 -11.70 6.73
C SER A 3 20.86 -12.27 7.11
N PHE A 4 19.77 -11.67 6.61
CA PHE A 4 18.41 -12.17 6.84
C PHE A 4 18.01 -13.30 5.87
N TYR A 5 18.82 -13.57 4.86
CA TYR A 5 18.56 -14.55 3.83
C TYR A 5 19.63 -15.64 3.84
N LYS A 6 19.24 -16.86 3.57
CA LYS A 6 20.12 -18.04 3.66
C LYS A 6 21.10 -18.13 2.49
N GLU A 7 20.63 -17.82 1.30
CA GLU A 7 21.43 -17.74 0.08
C GLU A 7 20.99 -16.52 -0.72
N VAL A 8 21.93 -15.70 -1.16
CA VAL A 8 21.63 -14.46 -1.91
C VAL A 8 22.57 -14.36 -3.09
N GLU A 9 21.99 -14.23 -4.28
CA GLU A 9 22.71 -13.84 -5.48
C GLU A 9 22.33 -12.40 -5.82
N VAL A 10 23.32 -11.53 -6.00
CA VAL A 10 23.11 -10.11 -6.29
C VAL A 10 23.67 -9.77 -7.66
N ILE A 11 22.84 -9.18 -8.50
CA ILE A 11 23.24 -8.66 -9.81
C ILE A 11 22.92 -7.18 -9.88
N LEU A 12 23.69 -6.43 -10.69
CA LEU A 12 23.45 -5.01 -10.98
C LEU A 12 22.82 -4.88 -12.35
N ILE A 13 21.64 -4.27 -12.42
CA ILE A 13 20.92 -3.99 -13.66
C ILE A 13 20.54 -2.50 -13.66
N ASP A 14 21.04 -1.72 -14.62
CA ASP A 14 20.67 -0.30 -14.77
C ASP A 14 20.73 0.52 -13.48
N ASN A 15 21.81 0.38 -12.71
CA ASN A 15 22.01 1.01 -11.39
C ASN A 15 21.04 0.53 -10.28
N ILE A 16 20.36 -0.60 -10.48
CA ILE A 16 19.56 -1.26 -9.44
C ILE A 16 20.25 -2.55 -9.04
N TYR A 17 20.42 -2.75 -7.73
CA TYR A 17 20.85 -4.02 -7.18
C TYR A 17 19.65 -4.95 -7.04
N VAL A 18 19.64 -6.04 -7.79
CA VAL A 18 18.62 -7.09 -7.73
C VAL A 18 19.18 -8.26 -6.92
N ALA A 19 18.55 -8.58 -5.80
CA ALA A 19 18.92 -9.69 -4.94
C ALA A 19 17.92 -10.82 -5.09
N PHE A 20 18.39 -12.00 -5.53
CA PHE A 20 17.61 -13.23 -5.53
C PHE A 20 17.92 -13.98 -4.23
N CYS A 21 16.88 -14.19 -3.43
CA CYS A 21 17.01 -14.77 -2.09
C CYS A 21 16.25 -16.08 -2.00
N ILE A 22 16.91 -17.11 -1.42
CA ILE A 22 16.29 -18.39 -1.10
C ILE A 22 15.95 -18.36 0.39
N ASP A 23 14.72 -18.76 0.75
CA ASP A 23 14.20 -18.75 2.12
C ASP A 23 14.28 -17.37 2.81
N SER A 24 13.27 -16.54 2.58
CA SER A 24 13.13 -15.29 3.33
C SER A 24 12.70 -15.56 4.78
N TYR A 25 13.45 -15.10 5.75
CA TYR A 25 12.95 -14.94 7.10
C TYR A 25 11.95 -13.79 7.11
N ASN A 26 10.77 -14.02 7.70
CA ASN A 26 9.64 -13.09 7.86
C ASN A 26 9.96 -11.87 8.78
N GLN A 27 11.09 -11.20 8.59
CA GLN A 27 11.35 -9.95 9.30
C GLN A 27 11.13 -8.78 8.34
N ALA A 28 10.27 -7.88 8.75
CA ALA A 28 9.90 -6.73 7.98
C ALA A 28 11.11 -5.84 7.67
N ILE A 29 11.70 -6.01 6.47
CA ILE A 29 12.76 -5.14 5.92
C ILE A 29 12.32 -3.68 5.99
N SER A 30 11.03 -3.42 5.82
CA SER A 30 10.41 -2.09 5.95
C SER A 30 10.79 -1.35 7.23
N ASN A 31 11.00 -2.06 8.35
CA ASN A 31 11.37 -1.44 9.61
C ASN A 31 12.83 -0.97 9.66
N PHE A 32 13.68 -1.50 8.79
CA PHE A 32 15.11 -1.18 8.76
C PHE A 32 15.47 -0.10 7.75
N ILE A 33 14.63 0.10 6.74
CA ILE A 33 15.00 0.95 5.60
C ILE A 33 15.24 2.41 6.01
N THR A 34 14.39 2.96 6.87
CA THR A 34 14.52 4.34 7.36
C THR A 34 15.84 4.50 8.13
N THR A 35 16.10 3.60 9.09
CA THR A 35 17.33 3.62 9.87
C THR A 35 18.57 3.49 8.98
N LEU A 36 18.54 2.57 8.00
CA LEU A 36 19.64 2.40 7.05
C LEU A 36 19.87 3.64 6.17
N SER A 37 18.81 4.27 5.70
CA SER A 37 18.91 5.50 4.90
C SER A 37 19.53 6.63 5.71
N ASP A 38 19.10 6.80 6.97
CA ASP A 38 19.60 7.80 7.89
C ASP A 38 21.08 7.54 8.24
N ASP A 39 21.43 6.31 8.60
CA ASP A 39 22.80 5.92 8.97
C ASP A 39 23.79 6.06 7.83
N LEU A 40 23.37 5.78 6.60
CA LEU A 40 24.22 5.85 5.41
C LEU A 40 24.23 7.24 4.75
N GLY A 41 23.30 8.12 5.14
CA GLY A 41 23.11 9.44 4.52
C GLY A 41 22.72 9.37 3.04
N ILE A 42 22.02 8.31 2.63
CA ILE A 42 21.58 8.07 1.24
C ILE A 42 20.08 7.84 1.18
N ASN A 43 19.46 8.22 0.09
CA ASN A 43 18.06 7.88 -0.18
C ASN A 43 17.97 6.45 -0.76
N LEU A 44 17.91 5.47 0.13
CA LEU A 44 17.82 4.05 -0.24
C LEU A 44 16.36 3.65 -0.40
N LYS A 45 15.96 3.25 -1.61
CA LYS A 45 14.61 2.70 -1.89
C LYS A 45 14.70 1.19 -2.09
N ILE A 46 13.80 0.44 -1.44
CA ILE A 46 13.76 -1.04 -1.51
C ILE A 46 12.39 -1.50 -1.99
N HIS A 47 12.40 -2.43 -2.95
CA HIS A 47 11.21 -3.17 -3.36
C HIS A 47 11.37 -4.65 -3.01
N GLU A 48 10.39 -5.21 -2.30
CA GLU A 48 10.27 -6.64 -2.04
C GLU A 48 9.44 -7.30 -3.13
N GLY A 49 10.11 -8.09 -3.98
CA GLY A 49 9.51 -8.75 -5.14
C GLY A 49 8.69 -9.98 -4.78
N ILE A 50 8.15 -10.61 -5.81
CA ILE A 50 7.37 -11.85 -5.70
C ILE A 50 8.26 -13.09 -5.56
N THR A 51 7.70 -14.16 -4.98
CA THR A 51 8.35 -15.48 -4.96
C THR A 51 8.26 -16.12 -6.35
N ILE A 52 9.42 -16.47 -6.92
CA ILE A 52 9.54 -17.15 -8.21
C ILE A 52 9.68 -18.64 -7.97
N LYS A 53 8.75 -19.45 -8.47
CA LYS A 53 8.76 -20.92 -8.28
C LYS A 53 9.37 -21.69 -9.45
N ASN A 54 9.54 -21.07 -10.61
CA ASN A 54 10.06 -21.69 -11.82
C ASN A 54 11.10 -20.78 -12.47
N ASN A 55 11.82 -21.30 -13.46
CA ASN A 55 12.73 -20.47 -14.26
C ASN A 55 11.98 -19.32 -14.90
N ILE A 56 12.41 -18.09 -14.63
CA ILE A 56 11.86 -16.89 -15.22
C ILE A 56 12.72 -16.40 -16.37
N ASN A 57 12.09 -15.90 -17.41
CA ASN A 57 12.79 -15.30 -18.54
C ASN A 57 13.38 -13.92 -18.12
N GLY A 58 14.65 -13.66 -18.45
CA GLY A 58 15.32 -12.42 -18.13
C GLY A 58 14.60 -11.16 -18.65
N ASN A 59 13.93 -11.23 -19.79
CA ASN A 59 13.13 -10.10 -20.31
C ASN A 59 11.96 -9.76 -19.40
N ILE A 60 11.35 -10.74 -18.73
CA ILE A 60 10.28 -10.51 -17.76
C ILE A 60 10.84 -9.79 -16.52
N VAL A 61 12.03 -10.19 -16.06
CA VAL A 61 12.72 -9.52 -14.95
C VAL A 61 13.03 -8.07 -15.29
N LEU A 62 13.56 -7.80 -16.49
CA LEU A 62 13.85 -6.43 -16.95
C LEU A 62 12.59 -5.57 -17.03
N HIS A 63 11.50 -6.12 -17.55
CA HIS A 63 10.23 -5.42 -17.61
C HIS A 63 9.68 -5.11 -16.20
N TYR A 64 9.76 -6.07 -15.30
CA TYR A 64 9.37 -5.89 -13.90
C TYR A 64 10.18 -4.78 -13.22
N ILE A 65 11.50 -4.77 -13.39
CA ILE A 65 12.37 -3.71 -12.88
C ILE A 65 11.97 -2.33 -13.44
N GLY A 66 11.60 -2.27 -14.71
CA GLY A 66 11.08 -1.04 -15.34
C GLY A 66 9.85 -0.49 -14.61
N ILE A 67 8.87 -1.35 -14.30
CA ILE A 67 7.66 -0.97 -13.53
C ILE A 67 8.03 -0.44 -12.14
N ILE A 68 8.98 -1.09 -11.44
CA ILE A 68 9.41 -0.66 -10.11
C ILE A 68 10.14 0.69 -10.16
N LYS A 69 10.96 0.93 -11.20
CA LYS A 69 11.58 2.25 -11.44
C LYS A 69 10.53 3.35 -11.59
N GLU A 70 9.53 3.12 -12.43
CA GLU A 70 8.43 4.08 -12.65
C GLU A 70 7.65 4.33 -11.37
N PHE A 71 7.37 3.28 -10.58
CA PHE A 71 6.73 3.43 -9.29
C PHE A 71 7.51 4.36 -8.36
N PHE A 72 8.81 4.13 -8.17
CA PHE A 72 9.64 4.94 -7.30
C PHE A 72 9.99 6.33 -7.86
N ALA A 73 9.81 6.57 -9.15
CA ALA A 73 9.98 7.89 -9.74
C ALA A 73 8.86 8.87 -9.34
N VAL A 74 7.68 8.34 -9.02
CA VAL A 74 6.49 9.14 -8.68
C VAL A 74 6.04 9.00 -7.22
N ASN A 75 6.71 8.11 -6.45
CA ASN A 75 6.42 7.87 -5.03
C ASN A 75 7.68 8.08 -4.20
N ASP A 76 7.54 8.77 -3.06
CA ASP A 76 8.64 9.04 -2.12
C ASP A 76 8.83 7.95 -1.07
N ASP A 77 8.06 6.85 -1.17
CA ASP A 77 8.19 5.73 -0.25
C ASP A 77 9.59 5.11 -0.32
N LEU A 78 10.19 4.81 0.83
CA LEU A 78 11.48 4.12 0.92
C LEU A 78 11.35 2.60 0.75
N TYR A 79 10.13 2.06 0.95
CA TYR A 79 9.84 0.64 0.84
C TYR A 79 8.55 0.43 0.06
N SER A 80 8.55 -0.61 -0.78
CA SER A 80 7.35 -1.12 -1.43
C SER A 80 7.40 -2.65 -1.55
N ASP A 81 6.24 -3.25 -1.70
CA ASP A 81 6.08 -4.65 -2.09
C ASP A 81 5.24 -4.77 -3.37
N SER A 82 5.17 -5.97 -3.90
CA SER A 82 4.41 -6.23 -5.14
C SER A 82 2.91 -5.93 -5.02
N ALA A 83 2.33 -6.07 -3.82
CA ALA A 83 0.92 -5.74 -3.58
C ALA A 83 0.70 -4.22 -3.66
N THR A 84 1.57 -3.44 -3.03
CA THR A 84 1.55 -1.97 -3.08
C THR A 84 1.69 -1.46 -4.51
N VAL A 85 2.67 -1.97 -5.26
CA VAL A 85 2.88 -1.58 -6.67
C VAL A 85 1.65 -1.93 -7.52
N MET A 86 1.10 -3.13 -7.37
CA MET A 86 -0.08 -3.56 -8.11
C MET A 86 -1.29 -2.67 -7.81
N LEU A 87 -1.54 -2.35 -6.55
CA LEU A 87 -2.64 -1.46 -6.16
C LEU A 87 -2.45 -0.05 -6.73
N THR A 88 -1.26 0.53 -6.57
CA THR A 88 -0.98 1.90 -7.02
C THR A 88 -1.04 2.04 -8.54
N THR A 89 -0.52 1.05 -9.28
CA THR A 89 -0.59 1.04 -10.76
C THR A 89 -2.02 0.91 -11.26
N SER A 90 -2.84 0.07 -10.61
CA SER A 90 -4.27 -0.07 -10.93
C SER A 90 -5.05 1.22 -10.67
N LEU A 91 -4.67 1.99 -9.65
CA LEU A 91 -5.30 3.27 -9.31
C LEU A 91 -5.15 4.33 -10.39
N ASN A 92 -4.00 4.37 -11.07
CA ASN A 92 -3.78 5.33 -12.15
C ASN A 92 -4.78 5.17 -13.30
N SER A 93 -5.20 3.94 -13.59
CA SER A 93 -6.22 3.62 -14.59
C SER A 93 -7.65 3.99 -14.15
N LEU A 94 -7.87 4.12 -12.84
CA LEU A 94 -9.19 4.43 -12.25
C LEU A 94 -9.39 5.92 -11.96
N LYS A 95 -8.33 6.75 -12.09
CA LYS A 95 -8.37 8.19 -11.71
C LYS A 95 -9.52 8.95 -12.37
N GLU A 96 -9.77 8.73 -13.64
CA GLU A 96 -10.83 9.41 -14.39
C GLU A 96 -12.21 9.00 -13.88
N TYR A 97 -12.45 7.71 -13.72
CA TYR A 97 -13.72 7.20 -13.17
C TYR A 97 -13.97 7.69 -11.74
N ILE A 98 -12.94 7.66 -10.90
CA ILE A 98 -13.04 8.10 -9.51
C ILE A 98 -13.27 9.61 -9.42
N SER A 99 -12.70 10.41 -10.31
CA SER A 99 -12.94 11.87 -10.29
C SER A 99 -14.41 12.21 -10.49
N ILE A 100 -15.12 11.47 -11.33
CA ILE A 100 -16.57 11.66 -11.58
C ILE A 100 -17.39 11.31 -10.34
N ILE A 101 -17.08 10.18 -9.70
CA ILE A 101 -17.79 9.72 -8.49
C ILE A 101 -17.47 10.62 -7.28
N ASP A 102 -16.22 11.08 -7.19
CA ASP A 102 -15.73 11.88 -6.06
C ASP A 102 -16.52 13.18 -5.89
N GLU A 103 -16.73 13.91 -6.97
CA GLU A 103 -17.32 15.24 -6.91
C GLU A 103 -18.76 15.23 -6.36
N HIS A 104 -19.51 14.17 -6.63
CA HIS A 104 -20.95 14.13 -6.35
C HIS A 104 -21.34 13.22 -5.17
N ILE A 105 -20.57 12.19 -4.87
CA ILE A 105 -20.98 11.14 -3.93
C ILE A 105 -20.02 11.01 -2.74
N LEU A 106 -18.72 10.98 -2.99
CA LEU A 106 -17.74 10.57 -1.97
C LEU A 106 -17.15 11.76 -1.22
N SER A 107 -16.91 12.88 -1.91
CA SER A 107 -16.23 14.04 -1.33
C SER A 107 -16.93 14.62 -0.09
N PRO A 108 -18.26 14.75 -0.02
CA PRO A 108 -18.93 15.30 1.16
C PRO A 108 -18.64 14.51 2.44
N VAL A 109 -18.52 13.19 2.33
CA VAL A 109 -18.27 12.29 3.48
C VAL A 109 -16.80 12.17 3.78
N PHE A 110 -15.96 11.99 2.76
CA PHE A 110 -14.53 11.70 2.93
C PHE A 110 -13.65 12.93 3.11
N ASN A 111 -14.20 14.14 3.01
CA ASN A 111 -13.50 15.37 3.42
C ASN A 111 -13.50 15.56 4.95
N ASP A 112 -14.34 14.82 5.69
CA ASP A 112 -14.26 14.78 7.16
C ASP A 112 -12.99 14.03 7.59
N SER A 113 -12.10 14.74 8.27
CA SER A 113 -10.82 14.18 8.75
C SER A 113 -11.04 12.99 9.70
N ILE A 114 -12.09 13.01 10.52
CA ILE A 114 -12.41 11.93 11.45
C ILE A 114 -12.80 10.67 10.69
N ILE A 115 -13.61 10.80 9.65
CA ILE A 115 -14.00 9.67 8.80
C ILE A 115 -12.79 9.10 8.06
N LYS A 116 -11.91 9.97 7.54
CA LYS A 116 -10.67 9.56 6.90
C LYS A 116 -9.78 8.74 7.86
N ASP A 117 -9.57 9.23 9.08
CA ASP A 117 -8.78 8.53 10.10
C ASP A 117 -9.40 7.19 10.49
N ILE A 118 -10.71 7.10 10.61
CA ILE A 118 -11.44 5.85 10.87
C ILE A 118 -11.16 4.84 9.75
N ILE A 119 -11.27 5.25 8.50
CA ILE A 119 -11.07 4.38 7.35
C ILE A 119 -9.63 3.89 7.28
N LEU A 120 -8.65 4.79 7.35
CA LEU A 120 -7.24 4.43 7.30
C LEU A 120 -6.84 3.47 8.44
N THR A 121 -7.32 3.73 9.67
CA THR A 121 -7.05 2.88 10.82
C THR A 121 -7.74 1.51 10.68
N TYR A 122 -8.94 1.47 10.09
CA TYR A 122 -9.66 0.23 9.85
C TYR A 122 -8.92 -0.67 8.84
N PHE A 123 -8.39 -0.10 7.76
CA PHE A 123 -7.57 -0.83 6.80
C PHE A 123 -6.23 -1.27 7.40
N LYS A 124 -5.53 -0.38 8.12
CA LYS A 124 -4.30 -0.72 8.85
C LYS A 124 -4.49 -1.90 9.83
N ASN A 125 -5.70 -2.09 10.32
CA ASN A 125 -6.07 -3.16 11.22
C ASN A 125 -6.74 -4.36 10.53
N ASP A 126 -6.51 -4.56 9.25
CA ASP A 126 -7.00 -5.69 8.46
C ASP A 126 -8.53 -5.87 8.57
N LEU A 127 -9.26 -4.75 8.53
CA LEU A 127 -10.72 -4.70 8.65
C LEU A 127 -11.24 -5.24 10.00
N ASN A 128 -10.42 -5.21 11.04
CA ASN A 128 -10.79 -5.63 12.39
C ASN A 128 -11.44 -4.50 13.18
N VAL A 129 -12.76 -4.53 13.30
CA VAL A 129 -13.56 -3.51 14.01
C VAL A 129 -13.12 -3.31 15.46
N SER A 130 -12.85 -4.39 16.20
CA SER A 130 -12.51 -4.30 17.63
C SER A 130 -11.13 -3.68 17.85
N LYS A 131 -10.14 -4.06 17.03
CA LYS A 131 -8.80 -3.48 17.05
C LYS A 131 -8.84 -2.01 16.66
N THR A 132 -9.57 -1.67 15.60
CA THR A 132 -9.76 -0.29 15.14
C THR A 132 -10.40 0.61 16.19
N ALA A 133 -11.47 0.14 16.84
CA ALA A 133 -12.12 0.89 17.89
C ALA A 133 -11.19 1.16 19.08
N LYS A 134 -10.35 0.18 19.45
CA LYS A 134 -9.33 0.32 20.48
C LYS A 134 -8.27 1.36 20.08
N ASP A 135 -7.74 1.28 18.87
CA ASP A 135 -6.68 2.18 18.41
C ASP A 135 -7.16 3.62 18.25
N LEU A 136 -8.45 3.81 17.92
CA LEU A 136 -9.09 5.13 17.85
C LEU A 136 -9.63 5.63 19.19
N TYR A 137 -9.48 4.86 20.26
CA TYR A 137 -10.04 5.18 21.61
C TYR A 137 -11.53 5.46 21.60
N ILE A 138 -12.31 4.75 20.76
CA ILE A 138 -13.76 4.86 20.68
C ILE A 138 -14.44 3.53 21.01
N ASN A 139 -15.73 3.60 21.38
CA ASN A 139 -16.53 2.39 21.59
C ASN A 139 -16.78 1.68 20.25
N ARG A 140 -16.75 0.33 20.25
CA ARG A 140 -17.04 -0.50 19.07
C ARG A 140 -18.37 -0.15 18.40
N ASN A 141 -19.43 0.10 19.20
CA ASN A 141 -20.73 0.47 18.65
C ASN A 141 -20.70 1.86 18.01
N SER A 142 -19.94 2.80 18.56
CA SER A 142 -19.73 4.11 17.95
C SER A 142 -19.04 4.00 16.59
N LEU A 143 -18.06 3.11 16.46
CA LEU A 143 -17.41 2.84 15.17
C LEU A 143 -18.40 2.23 14.16
N LEU A 144 -19.22 1.26 14.57
CA LEU A 144 -20.24 0.67 13.71
C LEU A 144 -21.30 1.69 13.27
N ASN A 145 -21.70 2.62 14.14
CA ASN A 145 -22.58 3.71 13.77
C ASN A 145 -21.96 4.65 12.74
N LYS A 146 -20.65 4.86 12.80
CA LYS A 146 -19.92 5.61 11.75
C LYS A 146 -19.91 4.86 10.42
N PHE A 147 -19.72 3.54 10.42
CA PHE A 147 -19.83 2.73 9.20
C PHE A 147 -21.24 2.77 8.60
N GLU A 148 -22.28 2.75 9.43
CA GLU A 148 -23.66 2.89 9.00
C GLU A 148 -23.93 4.27 8.39
N LEU A 149 -23.37 5.33 8.97
CA LEU A 149 -23.43 6.67 8.39
C LEU A 149 -22.79 6.72 7.01
N ILE A 150 -21.56 6.19 6.87
CA ILE A 150 -20.87 6.11 5.58
C ILE A 150 -21.72 5.34 4.56
N TYR A 151 -22.33 4.23 4.97
CA TYR A 151 -23.20 3.44 4.10
C TYR A 151 -24.43 4.23 3.63
N LYS A 152 -25.09 4.95 4.52
CA LYS A 152 -26.27 5.76 4.18
C LYS A 152 -25.96 6.87 3.21
N GLU A 153 -24.81 7.53 3.40
CA GLU A 153 -24.42 8.69 2.59
C GLU A 153 -23.83 8.29 1.23
N THR A 154 -23.15 7.14 1.14
CA THR A 154 -22.36 6.77 -0.04
C THR A 154 -22.82 5.51 -0.74
N GLY A 155 -23.63 4.66 -0.09
CA GLY A 155 -23.96 3.31 -0.55
C GLY A 155 -22.86 2.29 -0.32
N PHE A 156 -21.68 2.66 0.21
CA PHE A 156 -20.56 1.76 0.43
C PHE A 156 -20.55 1.20 1.86
N ASN A 157 -20.71 -0.12 1.98
CA ASN A 157 -20.68 -0.83 3.26
C ASN A 157 -19.25 -1.33 3.56
N LEU A 158 -18.53 -0.67 4.48
CA LEU A 158 -17.16 -1.00 4.85
C LEU A 158 -16.98 -2.43 5.44
N GLN A 159 -18.04 -3.08 5.88
CA GLN A 159 -18.00 -4.46 6.35
C GLN A 159 -18.07 -5.50 5.22
N LYS A 160 -18.32 -5.07 3.97
CA LYS A 160 -18.26 -5.92 2.77
C LYS A 160 -16.91 -5.70 2.09
N PHE A 161 -16.15 -6.76 1.87
CA PHE A 161 -14.79 -6.70 1.33
C PHE A 161 -14.67 -5.87 0.05
N ASN A 162 -15.51 -6.13 -0.96
CA ASN A 162 -15.47 -5.40 -2.23
C ASN A 162 -15.73 -3.90 -2.07
N HIS A 163 -16.66 -3.52 -1.19
CA HIS A 163 -16.95 -2.12 -0.89
C HIS A 163 -15.80 -1.47 -0.11
N ALA A 164 -15.23 -2.19 0.85
CA ALA A 164 -14.07 -1.74 1.59
C ALA A 164 -12.89 -1.51 0.65
N CYS A 165 -12.56 -2.46 -0.25
CA CYS A 165 -11.52 -2.28 -1.25
C CYS A 165 -11.74 -1.04 -2.13
N ALA A 166 -12.98 -0.81 -2.62
CA ALA A 166 -13.29 0.36 -3.43
C ALA A 166 -13.03 1.67 -2.67
N ILE A 167 -13.43 1.75 -1.41
CA ILE A 167 -13.18 2.91 -0.56
C ILE A 167 -11.70 3.08 -0.25
N TYR A 168 -10.97 1.99 -0.02
CA TYR A 168 -9.51 2.04 0.19
C TYR A 168 -8.80 2.63 -1.02
N LEU A 169 -9.11 2.13 -2.21
CA LEU A 169 -8.55 2.65 -3.47
C LEU A 169 -8.86 4.15 -3.64
N PHE A 170 -10.07 4.56 -3.34
CA PHE A 170 -10.47 5.97 -3.37
C PHE A 170 -9.64 6.84 -2.39
N VAL A 171 -9.46 6.39 -1.15
CA VAL A 171 -8.69 7.11 -0.13
C VAL A 171 -7.21 7.22 -0.51
N LEU A 172 -6.62 6.15 -1.07
CA LEU A 172 -5.24 6.17 -1.58
C LEU A 172 -5.06 7.20 -2.70
N LEU A 173 -6.00 7.27 -3.65
CA LEU A 173 -5.94 8.24 -4.75
C LEU A 173 -6.05 9.70 -4.27
N LYS A 174 -6.85 9.96 -3.23
CA LYS A 174 -6.95 11.30 -2.65
C LYS A 174 -5.74 11.68 -1.81
N GLY A 175 -5.11 10.71 -1.13
CA GLY A 175 -3.92 10.95 -0.32
C GLY A 175 -2.69 11.37 -1.15
N ASN A 176 -2.62 10.99 -2.43
CA ASN A 176 -1.53 11.33 -3.34
C ASN A 176 -1.71 12.69 -4.05
N LYS A 177 -2.63 13.54 -3.60
CA LYS A 177 -2.86 14.90 -4.14
C LYS A 177 -2.27 16.01 -3.25
N GLN A 178 -1.17 15.71 -2.50
CA GLN A 178 -0.40 16.76 -1.81
C GLN A 178 0.80 17.17 -2.65
#